data_80ffeff848be7590a6e673b3aedfa9d2
#
_entry.id   80ffeff848be7590a6e673b3aedfa9d2
#
_cell.length_a   1.000
_cell.length_b   1.000
_cell.length_c   1.000
_cell.angle_alpha   90.00
_cell.angle_beta   90.00
_cell.angle_gamma   90.00
#
_symmetry.space_group_name_H-M   'P 1'
#
loop_
_entity.id
_entity.type
_entity.pdbx_description
1 polymer ?
#
loop_
_entity_poly.entity_id
_entity_poly.type
_entity_poly.pdbx_seq_one_letter_code
_entity_poly.pdbx_strand_id
1 'polypeptide(L)'
;RIYFKIIAQDIKSKMSYRADFIISMIGMIATNLAGAISFWIIFQNFPTVQGWNFYEMIFLYGFSLISATPAQCMFDNNWDLRYKVFSGDFIKYCVRPINIFFYYMSEIFDVKGLGQFAFGIASVVFAWIKLELRVSVLSILLFIVAAVSASLFVIAILNVAACTCFWIMNSFFALSLSNTLRDYAKYPITIFNPILRFIFTFIIPIGFM
;
A
#
# COMPACT_ATOMS: atom_id res chain seq x y z
N ARG A 1 23.89 2.44 5.75
CA ARG A 1 24.47 3.47 4.87
C ARG A 1 24.52 3.02 3.40
N ILE A 2 24.88 1.76 3.10
CA ILE A 2 24.96 1.24 1.71
C ILE A 2 23.58 1.22 1.06
N TYR A 3 22.58 0.66 1.71
CA TYR A 3 21.21 0.54 1.18
C TYR A 3 20.59 1.89 0.81
N PHE A 4 20.76 2.91 1.65
CA PHE A 4 20.30 4.27 1.35
C PHE A 4 20.97 4.86 0.11
N LYS A 5 22.24 4.53 -0.14
CA LYS A 5 22.94 4.98 -1.36
C LYS A 5 22.36 4.28 -2.62
N ILE A 6 22.00 3.00 -2.52
CA ILE A 6 21.41 2.26 -3.62
C ILE A 6 20.04 2.87 -3.96
N ILE A 7 19.17 3.08 -2.96
CA ILE A 7 17.87 3.74 -3.14
C ILE A 7 18.03 5.14 -3.75
N ALA A 8 18.95 5.95 -3.22
CA ALA A 8 19.19 7.28 -3.74
C ALA A 8 19.69 7.29 -5.19
N GLN A 9 20.48 6.29 -5.58
CA GLN A 9 20.94 6.13 -6.95
C GLN A 9 19.78 5.72 -7.88
N ASP A 10 18.91 4.81 -7.47
CA ASP A 10 17.72 4.44 -8.24
C ASP A 10 16.77 5.62 -8.44
N ILE A 11 16.48 6.36 -7.38
CA ILE A 11 15.66 7.58 -7.45
C ILE A 11 16.29 8.59 -8.42
N LYS A 12 17.61 8.83 -8.31
CA LYS A 12 18.31 9.74 -9.21
C LYS A 12 18.24 9.29 -10.67
N SER A 13 18.36 8.00 -10.93
CA SER A 13 18.20 7.43 -12.27
C SER A 13 16.81 7.67 -12.82
N LYS A 14 15.76 7.42 -12.03
CA LYS A 14 14.36 7.65 -12.43
C LYS A 14 14.05 9.14 -12.63
N MET A 15 14.60 10.00 -11.81
CA MET A 15 14.47 11.46 -11.99
C MET A 15 15.14 11.99 -13.26
N SER A 16 16.08 11.25 -13.86
CA SER A 16 16.66 11.60 -15.16
C SER A 16 15.64 11.46 -16.29
N TYR A 17 14.66 10.57 -16.14
CA TYR A 17 13.52 10.39 -17.06
C TYR A 17 12.30 11.16 -16.53
N ARG A 18 12.40 12.50 -16.54
CA ARG A 18 11.42 13.41 -15.91
C ARG A 18 9.98 13.18 -16.38
N ALA A 19 9.80 12.91 -17.67
CA ALA A 19 8.48 12.68 -18.24
C ALA A 19 7.80 11.44 -17.63
N ASP A 20 8.50 10.30 -17.60
CA ASP A 20 7.98 9.06 -17.05
C ASP A 20 7.69 9.17 -15.55
N PHE A 21 8.54 9.90 -14.82
CA PHE A 21 8.35 10.21 -13.42
C PHE A 21 7.04 10.97 -13.17
N ILE A 22 6.85 12.09 -13.89
CA ILE A 22 5.66 12.94 -13.74
C ILE A 22 4.39 12.20 -14.18
N ILE A 23 4.43 11.52 -15.33
CA ILE A 23 3.30 10.75 -15.86
C ILE A 23 2.89 9.66 -14.88
N SER A 24 3.86 8.94 -14.30
CA SER A 24 3.60 7.88 -13.32
C SER A 24 2.94 8.43 -12.05
N MET A 25 3.39 9.57 -11.53
CA MET A 25 2.78 10.21 -10.37
C MET A 25 1.36 10.71 -10.66
N ILE A 26 1.15 11.37 -11.79
CA ILE A 26 -0.18 11.85 -12.22
C ILE A 26 -1.13 10.66 -12.41
N GLY A 27 -0.67 9.60 -13.05
CA GLY A 27 -1.47 8.38 -13.25
C GLY A 27 -1.92 7.77 -11.93
N MET A 28 -1.03 7.70 -10.93
CA MET A 28 -1.38 7.19 -9.60
C MET A 28 -2.39 8.09 -8.89
N ILE A 29 -2.20 9.42 -8.96
CA ILE A 29 -3.15 10.38 -8.38
C ILE A 29 -4.52 10.25 -9.07
N ALA A 30 -4.56 10.14 -10.40
CA ALA A 30 -5.79 9.97 -11.16
C ALA A 30 -6.53 8.68 -10.79
N THR A 31 -5.80 7.57 -10.63
CA THR A 31 -6.37 6.29 -10.17
C THR A 31 -6.99 6.40 -8.78
N ASN A 32 -6.28 7.02 -7.85
CA ASN A 32 -6.80 7.24 -6.49
C ASN A 32 -7.98 8.20 -6.47
N LEU A 33 -7.95 9.24 -7.32
CA LEU A 33 -9.07 10.17 -7.47
C LEU A 33 -10.32 9.45 -8.01
N ALA A 34 -10.17 8.56 -9.00
CA ALA A 34 -11.27 7.73 -9.51
C ALA A 34 -11.88 6.86 -8.40
N GLY A 35 -11.06 6.31 -7.49
CA GLY A 35 -11.52 5.61 -6.30
C GLY A 35 -12.35 6.51 -5.37
N ALA A 36 -11.88 7.72 -5.09
CA ALA A 36 -12.62 8.69 -4.27
C ALA A 36 -13.93 9.15 -4.93
N ILE A 37 -13.93 9.35 -6.25
CA ILE A 37 -15.13 9.67 -7.03
C ILE A 37 -16.15 8.53 -6.96
N SER A 38 -15.70 7.27 -6.96
CA SER A 38 -16.59 6.11 -6.82
C SER A 38 -17.33 6.15 -5.48
N PHE A 39 -16.66 6.50 -4.38
CA PHE A 39 -17.33 6.73 -3.10
C PHE A 39 -18.32 7.89 -3.19
N TRP A 40 -17.94 9.01 -3.79
CA TRP A 40 -18.81 10.16 -3.93
C TRP A 40 -20.11 9.83 -4.67
N ILE A 41 -20.03 9.09 -5.78
CA ILE A 41 -21.21 8.66 -6.54
C ILE A 41 -22.13 7.76 -5.70
N ILE A 42 -21.58 6.82 -4.93
CA ILE A 42 -22.36 5.94 -4.06
C ILE A 42 -23.11 6.78 -3.02
N PHE A 43 -22.44 7.71 -2.36
CA PHE A 43 -23.02 8.52 -1.29
C PHE A 43 -23.97 9.62 -1.78
N GLN A 44 -23.99 9.93 -3.08
CA GLN A 44 -25.06 10.75 -3.67
C GLN A 44 -26.41 10.04 -3.65
N ASN A 45 -26.44 8.73 -3.80
CA ASN A 45 -27.66 7.94 -3.82
C ASN A 45 -28.02 7.39 -2.43
N PHE A 46 -27.01 7.17 -1.58
CA PHE A 46 -27.17 6.59 -0.25
C PHE A 46 -26.44 7.48 0.77
N PRO A 47 -27.16 8.30 1.56
CA PRO A 47 -26.53 9.22 2.52
C PRO A 47 -25.64 8.53 3.55
N THR A 48 -25.97 7.29 3.90
CA THR A 48 -25.16 6.44 4.78
C THR A 48 -25.16 5.01 4.27
N VAL A 49 -24.02 4.32 4.42
CA VAL A 49 -23.86 2.89 4.11
C VAL A 49 -23.45 2.16 5.38
N GLN A 50 -24.35 1.34 5.91
CA GLN A 50 -24.17 0.62 7.19
C GLN A 50 -23.76 1.56 8.36
N GLY A 51 -24.31 2.75 8.40
CA GLY A 51 -24.02 3.75 9.42
C GLY A 51 -22.79 4.63 9.16
N TRP A 52 -22.03 4.36 8.09
CA TRP A 52 -20.87 5.15 7.69
C TRP A 52 -21.29 6.28 6.73
N ASN A 53 -20.77 7.47 6.96
CA ASN A 53 -20.97 8.61 6.06
C ASN A 53 -19.81 8.74 5.05
N PHE A 54 -19.98 9.62 4.06
CA PHE A 54 -18.98 9.85 3.01
C PHE A 54 -17.61 10.26 3.56
N TYR A 55 -17.57 11.15 4.55
CA TYR A 55 -16.30 11.68 5.07
C TYR A 55 -15.55 10.63 5.90
N GLU A 56 -16.25 9.78 6.61
CA GLU A 56 -15.66 8.64 7.33
C GLU A 56 -15.05 7.63 6.36
N MET A 57 -15.73 7.36 5.24
CA MET A 57 -15.20 6.48 4.18
C MET A 57 -13.97 7.09 3.50
N ILE A 58 -13.96 8.39 3.22
CA ILE A 58 -12.78 9.07 2.66
C ILE A 58 -11.62 9.08 3.67
N PHE A 59 -11.89 9.17 4.96
CA PHE A 59 -10.87 9.04 6.00
C PHE A 59 -10.21 7.65 5.98
N LEU A 60 -11.01 6.58 5.98
CA LEU A 60 -10.51 5.20 5.90
C LEU A 60 -9.76 4.94 4.58
N TYR A 61 -10.28 5.44 3.48
CA TYR A 61 -9.62 5.36 2.18
C TYR A 61 -8.25 6.02 2.21
N GLY A 62 -8.16 7.27 2.67
CA GLY A 62 -6.88 7.98 2.81
C GLY A 62 -5.92 7.26 3.75
N PHE A 63 -6.41 6.73 4.88
CA PHE A 63 -5.62 5.93 5.80
C PHE A 63 -5.05 4.67 5.15
N SER A 64 -5.87 3.93 4.39
CA SER A 64 -5.43 2.72 3.67
C SER A 64 -4.35 3.04 2.63
N LEU A 65 -4.46 4.18 1.93
CA LEU A 65 -3.44 4.64 0.97
C LEU A 65 -2.12 4.98 1.66
N ILE A 66 -2.16 5.69 2.78
CA ILE A 66 -0.96 6.03 3.57
C ILE A 66 -0.28 4.74 4.06
N SER A 67 -1.06 3.81 4.60
CA SER A 67 -0.55 2.54 5.13
C SER A 67 0.04 1.64 4.04
N ALA A 68 -0.49 1.67 2.82
CA ALA A 68 0.01 0.88 1.70
C ALA A 68 1.25 1.50 1.02
N THR A 69 1.51 2.80 1.23
CA THR A 69 2.60 3.53 0.57
C THR A 69 3.98 2.92 0.80
N PRO A 70 4.42 2.55 2.03
CA PRO A 70 5.75 1.97 2.22
C PRO A 70 5.94 0.64 1.48
N ALA A 71 4.89 -0.17 1.41
CA ALA A 71 4.89 -1.40 0.61
C ALA A 71 5.06 -1.09 -0.88
N GLN A 72 4.33 -0.11 -1.41
CA GLN A 72 4.43 0.33 -2.80
C GLN A 72 5.81 0.92 -3.12
N CYS A 73 6.36 1.77 -2.26
CA CYS A 73 7.64 2.44 -2.54
C CYS A 73 8.84 1.50 -2.46
N MET A 74 8.88 0.62 -1.44
CA MET A 74 10.11 -0.11 -1.09
C MET A 74 10.04 -1.60 -1.41
N PHE A 75 8.85 -2.14 -1.67
CA PHE A 75 8.64 -3.58 -1.85
C PHE A 75 7.98 -3.93 -3.20
N ASP A 76 8.00 -3.01 -4.16
CA ASP A 76 7.49 -3.24 -5.51
C ASP A 76 8.27 -4.34 -6.25
N ASN A 77 9.53 -4.55 -5.86
CA ASN A 77 10.36 -5.69 -6.30
C ASN A 77 9.69 -7.06 -6.12
N ASN A 78 8.74 -7.19 -5.22
CA ASN A 78 8.01 -8.43 -4.98
C ASN A 78 7.35 -8.98 -6.26
N TRP A 79 6.97 -8.11 -7.20
CA TRP A 79 6.42 -8.51 -8.49
C TRP A 79 7.44 -9.19 -9.40
N ASP A 80 8.72 -8.79 -9.29
CA ASP A 80 9.81 -9.32 -10.11
C ASP A 80 10.51 -10.52 -9.47
N LEU A 81 10.29 -10.77 -8.17
CA LEU A 81 10.98 -11.82 -7.43
C LEU A 81 10.88 -13.19 -8.12
N ARG A 82 9.69 -13.52 -8.57
CA ARG A 82 9.42 -14.76 -9.31
C ARG A 82 10.31 -14.91 -10.53
N TYR A 83 10.40 -13.86 -11.34
CA TYR A 83 11.20 -13.90 -12.57
C TYR A 83 12.69 -14.05 -12.26
N LYS A 84 13.18 -13.34 -11.25
CA LYS A 84 14.60 -13.41 -10.82
C LYS A 84 14.96 -14.77 -10.24
N VAL A 85 14.04 -15.41 -9.53
CA VAL A 85 14.25 -16.79 -9.02
C VAL A 85 14.25 -17.78 -10.19
N PHE A 86 13.33 -17.62 -11.14
CA PHE A 86 13.16 -18.52 -12.27
C PHE A 86 14.33 -18.45 -13.28
N SER A 87 14.80 -17.22 -13.56
CA SER A 87 15.96 -17.01 -14.45
C SER A 87 17.31 -17.36 -13.82
N GLY A 88 17.35 -17.61 -12.51
CA GLY A 88 18.59 -17.80 -11.75
C GLY A 88 19.29 -16.48 -11.38
N ASP A 89 18.78 -15.33 -11.79
CA ASP A 89 19.36 -14.01 -11.50
C ASP A 89 19.36 -13.68 -10.00
N PHE A 90 18.57 -14.40 -9.22
CA PHE A 90 18.53 -14.23 -7.77
C PHE A 90 19.89 -14.56 -7.12
N ILE A 91 20.71 -15.39 -7.75
CA ILE A 91 22.07 -15.75 -7.27
C ILE A 91 22.93 -14.51 -7.05
N LYS A 92 22.77 -13.43 -7.84
CA LYS A 92 23.53 -12.18 -7.69
C LYS A 92 23.43 -11.57 -6.30
N TYR A 93 22.29 -11.80 -5.60
CA TYR A 93 22.07 -11.31 -4.24
C TYR A 93 22.76 -12.19 -3.20
N CYS A 94 22.89 -13.48 -3.48
CA CYS A 94 23.49 -14.46 -2.57
C CYS A 94 25.02 -14.37 -2.51
N VAL A 95 25.67 -13.97 -3.61
CA VAL A 95 27.15 -13.93 -3.70
C VAL A 95 27.76 -12.64 -3.15
N ARG A 96 26.96 -11.65 -2.79
CA ARG A 96 27.45 -10.39 -2.24
C ARG A 96 27.53 -10.43 -0.71
N PRO A 97 28.57 -9.86 -0.08
CA PRO A 97 28.75 -9.85 1.38
C PRO A 97 27.87 -8.81 2.07
N ILE A 98 26.57 -8.79 1.74
CA ILE A 98 25.55 -7.89 2.31
C ILE A 98 24.27 -8.68 2.51
N ASN A 99 23.41 -8.21 3.41
CA ASN A 99 22.14 -8.89 3.68
C ASN A 99 21.26 -8.91 2.42
N ILE A 100 20.86 -10.12 2.01
CA ILE A 100 20.14 -10.39 0.76
C ILE A 100 18.81 -9.62 0.73
N PHE A 101 18.05 -9.69 1.81
CA PHE A 101 16.73 -9.06 1.91
C PHE A 101 16.80 -7.54 1.72
N PHE A 102 17.65 -6.87 2.51
CA PHE A 102 17.79 -5.42 2.42
C PHE A 102 18.40 -4.97 1.09
N TYR A 103 19.31 -5.75 0.52
CA TYR A 103 19.88 -5.44 -0.79
C TYR A 103 18.82 -5.53 -1.88
N TYR A 104 18.06 -6.63 -1.89
CA TYR A 104 16.97 -6.83 -2.84
C TYR A 104 15.93 -5.70 -2.75
N MET A 105 15.49 -5.35 -1.53
CA MET A 105 14.50 -4.28 -1.31
C MET A 105 15.02 -2.89 -1.66
N SER A 106 16.32 -2.63 -1.56
CA SER A 106 16.89 -1.32 -1.88
C SER A 106 17.17 -1.11 -3.38
N GLU A 107 17.05 -2.15 -4.21
CA GLU A 107 17.40 -2.06 -5.63
C GLU A 107 16.40 -1.22 -6.44
N ILE A 108 15.13 -1.26 -6.11
CA ILE A 108 14.07 -0.51 -6.79
C ILE A 108 13.27 0.28 -5.76
N PHE A 109 13.10 1.57 -6.04
CA PHE A 109 12.20 2.42 -5.28
C PHE A 109 11.09 2.93 -6.22
N ASP A 110 9.82 2.53 -5.98
CA ASP A 110 8.72 2.99 -6.83
C ASP A 110 8.22 4.37 -6.40
N VAL A 111 8.45 5.33 -7.28
CA VAL A 111 8.10 6.75 -7.07
C VAL A 111 6.59 6.99 -7.11
N LYS A 112 5.83 6.10 -7.76
CA LYS A 112 4.35 6.17 -7.81
C LYS A 112 3.74 6.19 -6.42
N GLY A 113 4.36 5.48 -5.46
CA GLY A 113 3.95 5.49 -4.07
C GLY A 113 3.94 6.89 -3.44
N LEU A 114 4.80 7.82 -3.87
CA LEU A 114 4.77 9.19 -3.38
C LEU A 114 3.50 9.93 -3.80
N GLY A 115 3.02 9.69 -5.02
CA GLY A 115 1.73 10.21 -5.49
C GLY A 115 0.55 9.66 -4.68
N GLN A 116 0.58 8.36 -4.38
CA GLN A 116 -0.40 7.71 -3.50
C GLN A 116 -0.37 8.30 -2.09
N PHE A 117 0.82 8.51 -1.52
CA PHE A 117 0.99 9.12 -0.21
C PHE A 117 0.42 10.54 -0.12
N ALA A 118 0.75 11.38 -1.10
CA ALA A 118 0.26 12.75 -1.17
C ALA A 118 -1.27 12.80 -1.24
N PHE A 119 -1.87 11.95 -2.09
CA PHE A 119 -3.33 11.83 -2.19
C PHE A 119 -3.95 11.30 -0.89
N GLY A 120 -3.33 10.31 -0.25
CA GLY A 120 -3.75 9.75 1.03
C GLY A 120 -3.79 10.81 2.14
N ILE A 121 -2.72 11.60 2.27
CA ILE A 121 -2.67 12.72 3.23
C ILE A 121 -3.77 13.74 2.93
N ALA A 122 -3.92 14.16 1.67
CA ALA A 122 -4.95 15.12 1.28
C ALA A 122 -6.36 14.62 1.64
N SER A 123 -6.65 13.34 1.39
CA SER A 123 -7.92 12.69 1.73
C SER A 123 -8.18 12.66 3.23
N VAL A 124 -7.18 12.29 4.04
CA VAL A 124 -7.28 12.25 5.50
C VAL A 124 -7.50 13.65 6.06
N VAL A 125 -6.72 14.64 5.62
CA VAL A 125 -6.84 16.03 6.09
C VAL A 125 -8.21 16.60 5.71
N PHE A 126 -8.67 16.37 4.48
CA PHE A 126 -9.98 16.80 4.03
C PHE A 126 -11.11 16.20 4.90
N ALA A 127 -11.06 14.88 5.13
CA ALA A 127 -12.05 14.19 5.95
C ALA A 127 -11.99 14.65 7.43
N TRP A 128 -10.78 14.83 7.96
CA TRP A 128 -10.59 15.30 9.34
C TRP A 128 -11.23 16.65 9.61
N ILE A 129 -11.06 17.60 8.67
CA ILE A 129 -11.66 18.93 8.75
C ILE A 129 -13.20 18.85 8.68
N LYS A 130 -13.73 18.01 7.77
CA LYS A 130 -15.19 17.86 7.57
C LYS A 130 -15.90 17.12 8.69
N LEU A 131 -15.21 16.23 9.36
CA LEU A 131 -15.72 15.50 10.53
C LEU A 131 -15.56 16.29 11.84
N GLU A 132 -14.97 17.50 11.79
CA GLU A 132 -14.73 18.35 12.95
C GLU A 132 -14.04 17.62 14.12
N LEU A 133 -13.15 16.65 13.77
CA LEU A 133 -12.46 15.86 14.77
C LEU A 133 -11.50 16.74 15.57
N ARG A 134 -11.54 16.61 16.89
CA ARG A 134 -10.64 17.36 17.77
C ARG A 134 -9.18 16.97 17.50
N VAL A 135 -8.38 17.95 17.12
CA VAL A 135 -6.93 17.78 16.95
C VAL A 135 -6.30 17.77 18.34
N SER A 136 -5.82 16.59 18.76
CA SER A 136 -5.02 16.44 19.98
C SER A 136 -3.69 15.81 19.60
N VAL A 137 -2.63 16.11 20.37
CA VAL A 137 -1.32 15.45 20.20
C VAL A 137 -1.48 13.93 20.29
N LEU A 138 -2.34 13.46 21.20
CA LEU A 138 -2.63 12.03 21.34
C LEU A 138 -3.28 11.44 20.09
N SER A 139 -4.25 12.15 19.48
CA SER A 139 -4.93 11.68 18.26
C SER A 139 -3.96 11.54 17.09
N ILE A 140 -3.05 12.52 16.92
CA ILE A 140 -2.02 12.47 15.87
C ILE A 140 -1.05 11.31 16.13
N LEU A 141 -0.60 11.12 17.37
CA LEU A 141 0.32 10.04 17.74
C LEU A 141 -0.32 8.68 17.51
N LEU A 142 -1.57 8.49 17.91
CA LEU A 142 -2.32 7.25 17.67
C LEU A 142 -2.49 6.98 16.16
N PHE A 143 -2.79 8.02 15.36
CA PHE A 143 -2.89 7.90 13.91
C PHE A 143 -1.57 7.44 13.29
N ILE A 144 -0.43 8.02 13.71
CA ILE A 144 0.90 7.64 13.20
C ILE A 144 1.22 6.19 13.61
N VAL A 145 0.99 5.82 14.87
CA VAL A 145 1.24 4.44 15.34
C VAL A 145 0.37 3.44 14.56
N ALA A 146 -0.90 3.75 14.36
CA ALA A 146 -1.81 2.92 13.57
C ALA A 146 -1.34 2.79 12.11
N ALA A 147 -0.96 3.89 11.47
CA ALA A 147 -0.48 3.89 10.08
C ALA A 147 0.83 3.09 9.92
N VAL A 148 1.76 3.21 10.86
CA VAL A 148 3.01 2.42 10.87
C VAL A 148 2.70 0.94 11.08
N SER A 149 1.84 0.60 12.04
CA SER A 149 1.47 -0.80 12.30
C SER A 149 0.79 -1.45 11.09
N ALA A 150 -0.17 -0.74 10.48
CA ALA A 150 -0.84 -1.19 9.26
C ALA A 150 0.15 -1.33 8.09
N SER A 151 1.10 -0.41 7.93
CA SER A 151 2.14 -0.50 6.89
C SER A 151 3.01 -1.74 7.06
N LEU A 152 3.47 -2.02 8.29
CA LEU A 152 4.28 -3.20 8.58
C LEU A 152 3.50 -4.49 8.27
N PHE A 153 2.21 -4.50 8.56
CA PHE A 153 1.35 -5.63 8.30
C PHE A 153 1.17 -5.87 6.78
N VAL A 154 0.91 -4.81 6.00
CA VAL A 154 0.83 -4.88 4.53
C VAL A 154 2.15 -5.40 3.95
N ILE A 155 3.28 -4.87 4.39
CA ILE A 155 4.61 -5.31 3.97
C ILE A 155 4.80 -6.80 4.28
N ALA A 156 4.45 -7.25 5.48
CA ALA A 156 4.60 -8.65 5.88
C ALA A 156 3.80 -9.59 4.98
N ILE A 157 2.52 -9.30 4.76
CA ILE A 157 1.65 -10.14 3.91
C ILE A 157 2.18 -10.22 2.47
N LEU A 158 2.53 -9.08 1.87
CA LEU A 158 3.01 -9.04 0.49
C LEU A 158 4.36 -9.74 0.34
N ASN A 159 5.27 -9.63 1.33
CA ASN A 159 6.53 -10.36 1.31
C ASN A 159 6.32 -11.87 1.46
N VAL A 160 5.45 -12.31 2.38
CA VAL A 160 5.12 -13.74 2.53
C VAL A 160 4.54 -14.27 1.22
N ALA A 161 3.59 -13.55 0.61
CA ALA A 161 3.00 -13.92 -0.67
C ALA A 161 4.04 -13.98 -1.80
N ALA A 162 4.96 -13.01 -1.88
CA ALA A 162 6.03 -13.01 -2.87
C ALA A 162 7.00 -14.18 -2.68
N CYS A 163 7.36 -14.49 -1.43
CA CYS A 163 8.28 -15.57 -1.11
C CYS A 163 7.75 -16.97 -1.46
N THR A 164 6.46 -17.13 -1.73
CA THR A 164 5.91 -18.41 -2.24
C THR A 164 6.57 -18.86 -3.54
N CYS A 165 7.21 -17.94 -4.29
CA CYS A 165 7.96 -18.28 -5.52
C CYS A 165 9.11 -19.27 -5.31
N PHE A 166 9.63 -19.38 -4.10
CA PHE A 166 10.71 -20.35 -3.80
C PHE A 166 10.19 -21.79 -3.71
N TRP A 167 8.88 -21.99 -3.54
CA TRP A 167 8.26 -23.32 -3.44
C TRP A 167 7.31 -23.61 -4.60
N ILE A 168 6.65 -22.58 -5.12
CA ILE A 168 5.61 -22.71 -6.15
C ILE A 168 6.00 -21.89 -7.35
N MET A 169 6.13 -22.54 -8.51
CA MET A 169 6.51 -21.88 -9.77
C MET A 169 5.62 -20.68 -10.13
N ASN A 170 4.33 -20.73 -9.81
CA ASN A 170 3.40 -19.66 -10.12
C ASN A 170 2.93 -18.91 -8.86
N SER A 171 3.84 -18.19 -8.23
CA SER A 171 3.56 -17.34 -7.07
C SER A 171 2.80 -16.05 -7.42
N PHE A 172 2.63 -15.73 -8.72
CA PHE A 172 1.89 -14.54 -9.17
C PHE A 172 0.47 -14.50 -8.60
N PHE A 173 -0.20 -15.66 -8.54
CA PHE A 173 -1.54 -15.75 -7.99
C PHE A 173 -1.58 -15.36 -6.51
N ALA A 174 -0.63 -15.84 -5.71
CA ALA A 174 -0.58 -15.52 -4.28
C ALA A 174 -0.35 -14.02 -4.03
N LEU A 175 0.57 -13.41 -4.78
CA LEU A 175 0.85 -11.98 -4.67
C LEU A 175 -0.32 -11.13 -5.19
N SER A 176 -0.90 -11.49 -6.32
CA SER A 176 -2.07 -10.82 -6.90
C SER A 176 -3.28 -10.90 -5.98
N LEU A 177 -3.56 -12.08 -5.41
CA LEU A 177 -4.63 -12.26 -4.43
C LEU A 177 -4.41 -11.39 -3.20
N SER A 178 -3.19 -11.38 -2.65
CA SER A 178 -2.86 -10.56 -1.47
C SER A 178 -3.03 -9.07 -1.74
N ASN A 179 -2.66 -8.58 -2.94
CA ASN A 179 -2.92 -7.20 -3.33
C ASN A 179 -4.41 -6.89 -3.48
N THR A 180 -5.17 -7.79 -4.11
CA THR A 180 -6.63 -7.63 -4.25
C THR A 180 -7.29 -7.58 -2.87
N LEU A 181 -6.88 -8.47 -1.96
CA LEU A 181 -7.42 -8.50 -0.60
C LEU A 181 -7.06 -7.23 0.17
N ARG A 182 -5.84 -6.72 0.04
CA ARG A 182 -5.44 -5.42 0.60
C ARG A 182 -6.35 -4.28 0.13
N ASP A 183 -6.77 -4.30 -1.13
CA ASP A 183 -7.64 -3.26 -1.68
C ASP A 183 -9.04 -3.22 -1.02
N TYR A 184 -9.45 -4.28 -0.32
CA TYR A 184 -10.65 -4.27 0.51
C TYR A 184 -10.46 -3.57 1.86
N ALA A 185 -9.23 -3.32 2.30
CA ALA A 185 -8.94 -2.58 3.55
C ALA A 185 -9.45 -1.13 3.56
N LYS A 186 -9.75 -0.56 2.39
CA LYS A 186 -10.40 0.76 2.26
C LYS A 186 -11.87 0.79 2.68
N TYR A 187 -12.47 -0.39 2.92
CA TYR A 187 -13.86 -0.53 3.33
C TYR A 187 -13.95 -0.95 4.80
N PRO A 188 -14.85 -0.35 5.59
CA PRO A 188 -15.04 -0.81 6.96
C PRO A 188 -15.54 -2.26 6.98
N ILE A 189 -15.00 -3.05 7.89
CA ILE A 189 -15.35 -4.47 8.06
C ILE A 189 -16.86 -4.69 8.26
N THR A 190 -17.53 -3.71 8.86
CA THR A 190 -18.96 -3.77 9.15
C THR A 190 -19.85 -3.81 7.91
N ILE A 191 -19.33 -3.41 6.74
CA ILE A 191 -20.08 -3.46 5.46
C ILE A 191 -20.21 -4.91 4.95
N PHE A 192 -19.29 -5.79 5.32
CA PHE A 192 -19.27 -7.17 4.85
C PHE A 192 -20.25 -8.03 5.65
N ASN A 193 -20.73 -9.11 5.02
CA ASN A 193 -21.57 -10.10 5.69
C ASN A 193 -20.78 -10.81 6.82
N PRO A 194 -21.46 -11.46 7.79
CA PRO A 194 -20.79 -12.07 8.94
C PRO A 194 -19.70 -13.08 8.57
N ILE A 195 -19.86 -13.83 7.48
CA ILE A 195 -18.89 -14.82 7.01
C ILE A 195 -17.60 -14.13 6.52
N LEU A 196 -17.73 -13.14 5.65
CA LEU A 196 -16.60 -12.36 5.15
C LEU A 196 -15.93 -11.57 6.27
N ARG A 197 -16.71 -11.04 7.21
CA ARG A 197 -16.20 -10.36 8.38
C ARG A 197 -15.34 -11.29 9.24
N PHE A 198 -15.76 -12.52 9.46
CA PHE A 198 -14.98 -13.54 10.17
C PHE A 198 -13.69 -13.86 9.42
N ILE A 199 -13.78 -14.07 8.10
CA ILE A 199 -12.60 -14.36 7.26
C ILE A 199 -11.60 -13.20 7.31
N PHE A 200 -12.07 -11.95 7.13
CA PHE A 200 -11.22 -10.74 7.11
C PHE A 200 -10.70 -10.33 8.49
N THR A 201 -11.24 -10.87 9.55
CA THR A 201 -10.73 -10.60 10.91
C THR A 201 -9.76 -11.68 11.38
N PHE A 202 -10.04 -12.98 11.12
CA PHE A 202 -9.31 -14.07 11.73
C PHE A 202 -8.45 -14.89 10.77
N ILE A 203 -8.85 -15.04 9.50
CA ILE A 203 -8.11 -15.86 8.53
C ILE A 203 -7.16 -15.01 7.71
N ILE A 204 -7.63 -13.92 7.15
CA ILE A 204 -6.84 -12.97 6.37
C ILE A 204 -7.03 -11.61 7.05
N PRO A 205 -6.27 -11.27 8.07
CA PRO A 205 -6.61 -10.20 9.01
C PRO A 205 -6.49 -8.79 8.38
N ILE A 206 -7.21 -8.57 7.27
CA ILE A 206 -7.34 -7.30 6.54
C ILE A 206 -7.99 -6.24 7.41
N GLY A 207 -8.84 -6.65 8.34
CA GLY A 207 -9.52 -5.74 9.24
C GLY A 207 -8.62 -4.99 10.22
N PHE A 208 -7.34 -5.33 10.25
CA PHE A 208 -6.32 -4.62 11.03
C PHE A 208 -5.45 -3.70 10.16
N MET A 209 -5.68 -3.65 8.84
CA MET A 209 -5.08 -2.71 7.90
C MET A 209 -5.91 -1.43 7.85
#